data_ff3406b45b6cb93fc75df6963400e9cc
#
_entry.id   ff3406b45b6cb93fc75df6963400e9cc
#
_cell.length_a   1.000
_cell.length_b   1.000
_cell.length_c   1.000
_cell.angle_alpha   90.00
_cell.angle_beta   90.00
_cell.angle_gamma   90.00
#
_symmetry.space_group_name_H-M   'P 1'
#
loop_
_entity.id
_entity.type
_entity.pdbx_description
1 polymer ?
#
loop_
_entity_poly.entity_id
_entity_poly.type
_entity_poly.pdbx_seq_one_letter_code
_entity_poly.pdbx_strand_id
1 'polypeptide(L)'
;MKKTFVVLVIFLIGGIGGVILPSFLSPVFSRIPFLSRIKIPAGDQTVIVNKTEQLVVQQADIAGKVYAKNNATIVSVKAIRGGSVVSSGFGFIVSSDGMILTRREWASAPGAAISIMHGSDVFPAEVIKKSDESGIVLLKAKASNLPPVSFLQDKAAMGTPLFLIGIKQGVSGPLYFMNSGIVKSIDGPLIETNMKEDPSLVTGVPLLDSNGDVAGIASVNSAGYVFGISADAIMQFIR
;
A
#
# COMPACT_ATOMS: atom_id res chain seq x y z
N MET A 1 -68.63 -27.07 10.61
CA MET A 1 -67.78 -26.60 9.49
C MET A 1 -67.86 -25.10 9.23
N LYS A 2 -69.04 -24.46 9.14
CA LYS A 2 -69.11 -23.00 8.89
C LYS A 2 -68.48 -22.10 9.98
N LYS A 3 -68.65 -22.45 11.28
CA LYS A 3 -68.12 -21.69 12.42
C LYS A 3 -66.57 -21.76 12.50
N THR A 4 -66.00 -22.91 12.20
CA THR A 4 -64.53 -23.12 12.22
C THR A 4 -63.86 -22.34 11.08
N PHE A 5 -64.48 -22.27 9.90
CA PHE A 5 -63.99 -21.51 8.77
C PHE A 5 -63.99 -20.00 9.02
N VAL A 6 -65.05 -19.47 9.68
CA VAL A 6 -65.12 -18.05 10.05
C VAL A 6 -64.02 -17.67 11.05
N VAL A 7 -63.76 -18.51 12.06
CA VAL A 7 -62.67 -18.27 13.05
C VAL A 7 -61.30 -18.25 12.34
N LEU A 8 -61.09 -19.15 11.40
CA LEU A 8 -59.79 -19.22 10.66
C LEU A 8 -59.59 -18.00 9.77
N VAL A 9 -60.66 -17.49 9.14
CA VAL A 9 -60.58 -16.27 8.32
C VAL A 9 -60.31 -15.03 9.19
N ILE A 10 -60.92 -14.91 10.39
CA ILE A 10 -60.65 -13.82 11.33
C ILE A 10 -59.20 -13.86 11.80
N PHE A 11 -58.67 -15.05 12.06
CA PHE A 11 -57.26 -15.22 12.48
C PHE A 11 -56.25 -14.84 11.38
N LEU A 12 -56.56 -15.17 10.12
CA LEU A 12 -55.76 -14.80 8.94
C LEU A 12 -55.74 -13.29 8.70
N ILE A 13 -56.93 -12.65 8.77
CA ILE A 13 -57.05 -11.19 8.61
C ILE A 13 -56.33 -10.46 9.77
N GLY A 14 -56.46 -10.95 11.02
CA GLY A 14 -55.77 -10.42 12.19
C GLY A 14 -54.23 -10.55 12.11
N GLY A 15 -53.77 -11.71 11.61
CA GLY A 15 -52.35 -11.97 11.43
C GLY A 15 -51.67 -11.08 10.39
N ILE A 16 -52.34 -10.97 9.22
CA ILE A 16 -51.84 -10.09 8.14
C ILE A 16 -51.94 -8.60 8.55
N GLY A 17 -53.02 -8.21 9.19
CA GLY A 17 -53.19 -6.84 9.71
C GLY A 17 -52.16 -6.49 10.77
N GLY A 18 -51.81 -7.43 11.66
CA GLY A 18 -50.81 -7.24 12.71
C GLY A 18 -49.38 -6.99 12.20
N VAL A 19 -49.04 -7.53 11.03
CA VAL A 19 -47.69 -7.33 10.43
C VAL A 19 -47.61 -6.04 9.59
N ILE A 20 -48.67 -5.71 8.87
CA ILE A 20 -48.66 -4.59 7.90
C ILE A 20 -49.06 -3.24 8.55
N LEU A 21 -50.03 -3.26 9.46
CA LEU A 21 -50.51 -2.03 10.11
C LEU A 21 -49.48 -1.22 10.88
N PRO A 22 -48.57 -1.83 11.65
CA PRO A 22 -47.55 -1.06 12.38
C PRO A 22 -46.65 -0.23 11.49
N SER A 23 -46.33 -0.70 10.28
CA SER A 23 -45.46 0.01 9.34
C SER A 23 -46.10 1.27 8.76
N PHE A 24 -47.41 1.27 8.60
CA PHE A 24 -48.16 2.42 8.07
C PHE A 24 -48.62 3.41 9.16
N LEU A 25 -48.85 2.93 10.36
CA LEU A 25 -49.41 3.76 11.45
C LEU A 25 -48.37 4.35 12.37
N SER A 26 -47.09 3.89 12.32
CA SER A 26 -46.03 4.39 13.17
C SER A 26 -45.82 5.92 13.12
N PRO A 27 -45.90 6.60 11.95
CA PRO A 27 -45.77 8.06 11.90
C PRO A 27 -46.99 8.81 12.47
N VAL A 28 -48.15 8.15 12.59
CA VAL A 28 -49.38 8.78 13.18
C VAL A 28 -49.40 8.62 14.69
N PHE A 29 -48.96 7.47 15.20
CA PHE A 29 -48.90 7.17 16.64
C PHE A 29 -47.89 8.07 17.39
N SER A 30 -46.81 8.52 16.76
CA SER A 30 -45.83 9.41 17.35
C SER A 30 -46.34 10.83 17.67
N ARG A 31 -47.49 11.22 17.13
CA ARG A 31 -48.11 12.55 17.35
C ARG A 31 -49.11 12.61 18.51
N ILE A 32 -49.44 11.47 19.11
CA ILE A 32 -50.41 11.40 20.21
C ILE A 32 -49.64 11.20 21.53
N PRO A 33 -49.62 12.20 22.47
CA PRO A 33 -48.79 12.17 23.68
C PRO A 33 -49.03 10.97 24.61
N PHE A 34 -50.22 10.41 24.60
CA PHE A 34 -50.57 9.24 25.43
C PHE A 34 -50.03 7.91 24.86
N LEU A 35 -49.90 7.79 23.55
CA LEU A 35 -49.44 6.57 22.86
C LEU A 35 -47.92 6.50 22.73
N SER A 36 -47.23 7.60 22.94
CA SER A 36 -45.76 7.65 22.92
C SER A 36 -45.09 6.85 24.05
N ARG A 37 -45.84 6.43 25.08
CA ARG A 37 -45.40 5.58 26.18
C ARG A 37 -45.44 4.08 25.88
N ILE A 38 -46.12 3.69 24.79
CA ILE A 38 -46.17 2.31 24.36
C ILE A 38 -44.96 2.06 23.46
N LYS A 39 -43.90 1.45 24.00
CA LYS A 39 -42.78 0.93 23.20
C LYS A 39 -43.29 -0.24 22.37
N ILE A 40 -43.71 0.02 21.14
CA ILE A 40 -43.88 -1.03 20.13
C ILE A 40 -42.46 -1.49 19.80
N PRO A 41 -42.09 -2.78 19.91
CA PRO A 41 -40.82 -3.26 19.42
C PRO A 41 -40.81 -3.03 17.90
N ALA A 42 -40.22 -1.92 17.45
CA ALA A 42 -39.79 -1.82 16.07
C ALA A 42 -38.76 -2.94 15.89
N GLY A 43 -39.08 -3.89 15.04
CA GLY A 43 -38.10 -4.95 14.72
C GLY A 43 -36.77 -4.29 14.41
N ASP A 44 -35.73 -4.70 15.14
CA ASP A 44 -34.36 -4.27 14.86
C ASP A 44 -34.11 -4.49 13.38
N GLN A 45 -34.14 -3.41 12.60
CA GLN A 45 -33.51 -3.43 11.30
C GLN A 45 -32.01 -3.54 11.59
N THR A 46 -31.55 -4.78 11.68
CA THR A 46 -30.12 -5.07 11.63
C THR A 46 -29.64 -4.54 10.30
N VAL A 47 -29.12 -3.32 10.30
CA VAL A 47 -28.32 -2.81 9.19
C VAL A 47 -27.09 -3.72 9.17
N ILE A 48 -27.13 -4.73 8.31
CA ILE A 48 -25.94 -5.53 7.99
C ILE A 48 -25.05 -4.58 7.22
N VAL A 49 -24.28 -3.78 7.96
CA VAL A 49 -23.16 -3.04 7.37
C VAL A 49 -22.17 -4.12 6.90
N ASN A 50 -22.08 -4.28 5.61
CA ASN A 50 -21.18 -5.23 4.98
C ASN A 50 -19.75 -4.85 5.38
N LYS A 51 -19.22 -5.48 6.43
CA LYS A 51 -17.89 -5.25 6.97
C LYS A 51 -16.79 -5.40 5.89
N THR A 52 -17.12 -6.16 4.83
CA THR A 52 -16.25 -6.38 3.67
C THR A 52 -16.08 -5.13 2.81
N GLU A 53 -17.13 -4.34 2.60
CA GLU A 53 -17.03 -3.09 1.81
C GLU A 53 -16.19 -2.02 2.55
N GLN A 54 -16.34 -1.92 3.88
CA GLN A 54 -15.52 -0.98 4.66
C GLN A 54 -14.02 -1.34 4.64
N LEU A 55 -13.67 -2.63 4.65
CA LEU A 55 -12.27 -3.08 4.57
C LEU A 55 -11.65 -2.76 3.21
N VAL A 56 -12.38 -2.94 2.12
CA VAL A 56 -11.89 -2.66 0.76
C VAL A 56 -11.68 -1.14 0.56
N VAL A 57 -12.61 -0.32 1.03
CA VAL A 57 -12.49 1.16 0.96
C VAL A 57 -11.30 1.64 1.80
N GLN A 58 -11.11 1.11 3.02
CA GLN A 58 -9.94 1.47 3.84
C GLN A 58 -8.61 1.11 3.17
N GLN A 59 -8.51 -0.04 2.53
CA GLN A 59 -7.27 -0.47 1.88
C GLN A 59 -6.94 0.38 0.65
N ALA A 60 -7.95 0.77 -0.14
CA ALA A 60 -7.79 1.69 -1.26
C ALA A 60 -7.34 3.08 -0.81
N ASP A 61 -7.91 3.59 0.29
CA ASP A 61 -7.52 4.87 0.89
C ASP A 61 -6.08 4.86 1.41
N ILE A 62 -5.64 3.75 2.01
CA ILE A 62 -4.26 3.57 2.48
C ILE A 62 -3.30 3.58 1.29
N ALA A 63 -3.57 2.79 0.25
CA ALA A 63 -2.72 2.73 -0.93
C ALA A 63 -2.57 4.10 -1.59
N GLY A 64 -3.67 4.86 -1.73
CA GLY A 64 -3.64 6.22 -2.26
C GLY A 64 -2.77 7.18 -1.44
N LYS A 65 -2.83 7.10 -0.10
CA LYS A 65 -2.00 7.91 0.80
C LYS A 65 -0.53 7.52 0.73
N VAL A 66 -0.22 6.22 0.70
CA VAL A 66 1.14 5.71 0.55
C VAL A 66 1.74 6.18 -0.78
N TYR A 67 0.98 6.11 -1.87
CA TYR A 67 1.40 6.61 -3.17
C TYR A 67 1.67 8.12 -3.14
N ALA A 68 0.74 8.92 -2.67
CA ALA A 68 0.86 10.38 -2.62
C ALA A 68 2.08 10.84 -1.79
N LYS A 69 2.38 10.13 -0.69
CA LYS A 69 3.54 10.41 0.17
C LYS A 69 4.87 10.08 -0.50
N ASN A 70 4.93 9.01 -1.33
CA ASN A 70 6.21 8.41 -1.73
C ASN A 70 6.51 8.45 -3.24
N ASN A 71 5.57 8.79 -4.12
CA ASN A 71 5.80 8.78 -5.57
C ASN A 71 6.98 9.68 -5.99
N ALA A 72 7.17 10.81 -5.32
CA ALA A 72 8.26 11.74 -5.58
C ALA A 72 9.60 11.34 -4.92
N THR A 73 9.62 10.32 -4.07
CA THR A 73 10.87 9.89 -3.40
C THR A 73 11.66 8.88 -4.24
N ILE A 74 11.04 8.30 -5.28
CA ILE A 74 11.64 7.27 -6.12
C ILE A 74 12.38 7.91 -7.28
N VAL A 75 13.56 7.41 -7.56
CA VAL A 75 14.42 7.88 -8.64
C VAL A 75 14.82 6.74 -9.56
N SER A 76 15.09 7.06 -10.82
CA SER A 76 15.78 6.12 -11.73
C SER A 76 17.29 6.28 -11.59
N VAL A 77 17.97 5.14 -11.51
CA VAL A 77 19.43 5.03 -11.45
C VAL A 77 19.93 4.46 -12.77
N LYS A 78 20.89 5.12 -13.42
CA LYS A 78 21.49 4.65 -14.67
C LYS A 78 23.01 4.64 -14.55
N ALA A 79 23.64 3.54 -14.95
CA ALA A 79 25.07 3.48 -15.15
C ALA A 79 25.37 3.64 -16.65
N ILE A 80 26.23 4.59 -17.00
CA ILE A 80 26.53 5.01 -18.36
C ILE A 80 28.03 4.81 -18.61
N ARG A 81 28.37 4.08 -19.66
CA ARG A 81 29.76 3.86 -20.10
C ARG A 81 29.87 4.04 -21.61
N GLY A 82 30.81 4.90 -22.05
CA GLY A 82 30.99 5.21 -23.46
C GLY A 82 29.75 5.82 -24.13
N GLY A 83 28.95 6.59 -23.38
CA GLY A 83 27.70 7.18 -23.88
C GLY A 83 26.48 6.25 -23.91
N SER A 84 26.66 4.97 -23.58
CA SER A 84 25.57 3.98 -23.58
C SER A 84 25.17 3.59 -22.15
N VAL A 85 23.86 3.38 -21.91
CA VAL A 85 23.35 2.86 -20.65
C VAL A 85 23.69 1.38 -20.56
N VAL A 86 24.50 0.99 -19.58
CA VAL A 86 24.94 -0.40 -19.35
C VAL A 86 24.13 -1.10 -18.27
N SER A 87 23.54 -0.36 -17.34
CA SER A 87 22.51 -0.85 -16.42
C SER A 87 21.57 0.28 -16.02
N SER A 88 20.33 -0.07 -15.68
CA SER A 88 19.34 0.89 -15.20
C SER A 88 18.33 0.22 -14.30
N GLY A 89 17.88 0.94 -13.27
CA GLY A 89 16.87 0.51 -12.34
C GLY A 89 16.44 1.65 -11.44
N PHE A 90 16.12 1.35 -10.19
CA PHE A 90 15.52 2.31 -9.28
C PHE A 90 16.29 2.44 -7.98
N GLY A 91 16.02 3.52 -7.29
CA GLY A 91 16.46 3.82 -5.94
C GLY A 91 15.47 4.77 -5.29
N PHE A 92 15.75 5.17 -4.07
CA PHE A 92 14.94 6.17 -3.37
C PHE A 92 15.81 7.13 -2.56
N ILE A 93 15.27 8.32 -2.36
CA ILE A 93 15.95 9.44 -1.70
C ILE A 93 15.90 9.25 -0.20
N VAL A 94 17.06 9.19 0.47
CA VAL A 94 17.15 9.03 1.93
C VAL A 94 17.48 10.33 2.66
N SER A 95 17.95 11.36 1.95
CA SER A 95 18.15 12.69 2.51
C SER A 95 17.96 13.79 1.49
N SER A 96 17.55 14.97 1.94
CA SER A 96 17.25 16.12 1.07
C SER A 96 18.47 16.70 0.35
N ASP A 97 19.67 16.37 0.80
CA ASP A 97 20.94 16.79 0.19
C ASP A 97 21.45 15.83 -0.89
N GLY A 98 20.63 14.83 -1.27
CA GLY A 98 20.92 13.96 -2.41
C GLY A 98 21.53 12.60 -2.08
N MET A 99 21.39 12.09 -0.86
CA MET A 99 21.73 10.69 -0.57
C MET A 99 20.62 9.79 -1.12
N ILE A 100 21.01 8.76 -1.88
CA ILE A 100 20.10 7.84 -2.56
C ILE A 100 20.53 6.41 -2.27
N LEU A 101 19.58 5.58 -1.89
CA LEU A 101 19.79 4.15 -1.72
C LEU A 101 19.30 3.41 -2.96
N THR A 102 20.11 2.46 -3.44
CA THR A 102 19.80 1.61 -4.58
C THR A 102 20.39 0.22 -4.42
N ARG A 103 20.13 -0.66 -5.38
CA ARG A 103 20.71 -1.99 -5.46
C ARG A 103 22.02 -1.98 -6.25
N ARG A 104 22.94 -2.88 -5.86
CA ARG A 104 24.27 -2.99 -6.47
C ARG A 104 24.24 -3.23 -7.97
N GLU A 105 23.28 -3.99 -8.47
CA GLU A 105 23.13 -4.32 -9.88
C GLU A 105 22.97 -3.06 -10.77
N TRP A 106 22.51 -1.95 -10.19
CA TRP A 106 22.28 -0.69 -10.92
C TRP A 106 23.45 0.30 -10.85
N ALA A 107 24.32 0.16 -9.86
CA ALA A 107 25.35 1.16 -9.56
C ALA A 107 26.79 0.61 -9.51
N SER A 108 27.04 -0.64 -9.92
CA SER A 108 28.35 -1.27 -9.78
C SER A 108 29.02 -1.65 -11.11
N ALA A 109 28.56 -1.12 -12.23
CA ALA A 109 29.20 -1.37 -13.52
C ALA A 109 30.60 -0.71 -13.55
N PRO A 110 31.70 -1.48 -13.73
CA PRO A 110 33.06 -0.92 -13.70
C PRO A 110 33.26 0.17 -14.76
N GLY A 111 33.83 1.31 -14.36
CA GLY A 111 34.11 2.43 -15.27
C GLY A 111 32.87 3.16 -15.83
N ALA A 112 31.69 2.90 -15.30
CA ALA A 112 30.47 3.62 -15.65
C ALA A 112 30.28 4.85 -14.76
N ALA A 113 29.86 5.96 -15.35
CA ALA A 113 29.34 7.12 -14.62
C ALA A 113 27.90 6.83 -14.18
N ILE A 114 27.56 7.23 -12.95
CA ILE A 114 26.21 7.07 -12.42
C ILE A 114 25.42 8.35 -12.61
N SER A 115 24.20 8.20 -13.09
CA SER A 115 23.24 9.28 -13.31
C SER A 115 21.92 8.95 -12.62
N ILE A 116 21.38 9.92 -11.90
CA ILE A 116 20.09 9.85 -11.20
C ILE A 116 19.09 10.71 -11.94
N MET A 117 17.92 10.17 -12.22
CA MET A 117 16.81 10.93 -12.80
C MET A 117 15.67 11.02 -11.79
N HIS A 118 15.28 12.25 -11.46
CA HIS A 118 14.16 12.57 -10.58
C HIS A 118 13.20 13.52 -11.33
N GLY A 119 12.04 13.01 -11.69
CA GLY A 119 11.15 13.71 -12.60
C GLY A 119 11.81 13.91 -13.97
N SER A 120 11.95 15.16 -14.39
CA SER A 120 12.68 15.57 -15.62
C SER A 120 14.16 15.87 -15.39
N ASP A 121 14.58 16.01 -14.14
CA ASP A 121 15.93 16.44 -13.79
C ASP A 121 16.90 15.27 -13.75
N VAL A 122 18.13 15.51 -14.21
CA VAL A 122 19.19 14.51 -14.26
C VAL A 122 20.41 15.02 -13.49
N PHE A 123 20.86 14.24 -12.53
CA PHE A 123 21.96 14.57 -11.65
C PHE A 123 23.08 13.53 -11.78
N PRO A 124 24.35 13.92 -11.89
CA PRO A 124 25.48 13.00 -11.71
C PRO A 124 25.53 12.55 -10.25
N ALA A 125 25.95 11.31 -10.01
CA ALA A 125 26.08 10.76 -8.68
C ALA A 125 27.35 9.93 -8.54
N GLU A 126 27.82 9.80 -7.29
CA GLU A 126 28.99 9.05 -6.91
C GLU A 126 28.63 7.99 -5.87
N VAL A 127 29.33 6.86 -5.88
CA VAL A 127 29.17 5.81 -4.85
C VAL A 127 29.88 6.25 -3.59
N ILE A 128 29.15 6.37 -2.49
CA ILE A 128 29.69 6.71 -1.17
C ILE A 128 30.01 5.45 -0.36
N LYS A 129 29.10 4.48 -0.40
CA LYS A 129 29.23 3.24 0.36
C LYS A 129 28.56 2.09 -0.39
N LYS A 130 29.12 0.89 -0.28
CA LYS A 130 28.50 -0.33 -0.82
C LYS A 130 28.64 -1.48 0.17
N SER A 131 27.64 -2.35 0.19
CA SER A 131 27.67 -3.63 0.90
C SER A 131 27.59 -4.76 -0.10
N ASP A 132 28.60 -5.62 -0.12
CA ASP A 132 28.58 -6.80 -0.98
C ASP A 132 27.67 -7.90 -0.40
N GLU A 133 27.51 -7.95 0.92
CA GLU A 133 26.66 -8.90 1.62
C GLU A 133 25.17 -8.64 1.38
N SER A 134 24.70 -7.41 1.63
CA SER A 134 23.29 -7.04 1.45
C SER A 134 22.96 -6.61 0.02
N GLY A 135 23.97 -6.36 -0.83
CA GLY A 135 23.81 -5.88 -2.20
C GLY A 135 23.19 -4.48 -2.30
N ILE A 136 23.33 -3.64 -1.26
CA ILE A 136 22.88 -2.25 -1.27
C ILE A 136 24.02 -1.28 -1.54
N VAL A 137 23.70 -0.16 -2.17
CA VAL A 137 24.65 0.91 -2.49
C VAL A 137 24.04 2.24 -2.10
N LEU A 138 24.86 3.07 -1.42
CA LEU A 138 24.54 4.44 -1.10
C LEU A 138 25.25 5.37 -2.10
N LEU A 139 24.47 6.19 -2.76
CA LEU A 139 24.91 7.17 -3.75
C LEU A 139 24.77 8.58 -3.19
N LYS A 140 25.61 9.49 -3.65
CA LYS A 140 25.48 10.94 -3.46
C LYS A 140 25.27 11.59 -4.82
N ALA A 141 24.06 12.07 -5.07
CA ALA A 141 23.74 12.89 -6.22
C ALA A 141 24.13 14.36 -5.96
N LYS A 142 24.52 15.07 -6.99
CA LYS A 142 24.77 16.54 -6.95
C LYS A 142 23.43 17.28 -7.03
N ALA A 143 22.57 17.09 -6.04
CA ALA A 143 21.22 17.64 -5.96
C ALA A 143 20.93 18.12 -4.53
N SER A 144 19.96 19.00 -4.38
CA SER A 144 19.47 19.53 -3.10
C SER A 144 17.95 19.66 -3.13
N ASN A 145 17.35 19.80 -1.94
CA ASN A 145 15.89 19.94 -1.76
C ASN A 145 15.08 18.76 -2.30
N LEU A 146 15.69 17.57 -2.34
CA LEU A 146 14.98 16.36 -2.72
C LEU A 146 14.06 15.88 -1.56
N PRO A 147 12.88 15.32 -1.86
CA PRO A 147 11.97 14.77 -0.85
C PRO A 147 12.51 13.44 -0.31
N PRO A 148 12.94 13.33 0.96
CA PRO A 148 13.43 12.07 1.49
C PRO A 148 12.27 11.19 1.97
N VAL A 149 12.52 9.88 2.00
CA VAL A 149 11.64 8.91 2.67
C VAL A 149 11.73 9.03 4.19
N SER A 150 10.70 8.54 4.88
CA SER A 150 10.77 8.20 6.31
C SER A 150 11.02 6.70 6.46
N PHE A 151 11.80 6.29 7.44
CA PHE A 151 12.03 4.88 7.76
C PHE A 151 11.10 4.41 8.88
N LEU A 152 10.64 3.18 8.77
CA LEU A 152 9.92 2.49 9.84
C LEU A 152 10.80 2.41 11.08
N GLN A 153 10.28 2.85 12.22
CA GLN A 153 11.04 2.87 13.49
C GLN A 153 11.09 1.50 14.17
N ASP A 154 9.98 0.76 14.06
CA ASP A 154 9.86 -0.58 14.61
C ASP A 154 10.13 -1.62 13.51
N LYS A 155 10.54 -2.84 13.94
CA LYS A 155 10.72 -3.94 12.99
C LYS A 155 9.39 -4.36 12.38
N ALA A 156 9.38 -4.54 11.07
CA ALA A 156 8.25 -5.15 10.40
C ALA A 156 7.99 -6.55 10.98
N ALA A 157 6.75 -6.88 11.28
CA ALA A 157 6.34 -8.20 11.78
C ALA A 157 5.69 -9.03 10.66
N MET A 158 5.64 -10.35 10.82
CA MET A 158 4.87 -11.21 9.91
C MET A 158 3.40 -10.77 9.86
N GLY A 159 2.83 -10.75 8.65
CA GLY A 159 1.49 -10.26 8.39
C GLY A 159 1.37 -8.74 8.24
N THR A 160 2.43 -7.96 8.49
CA THR A 160 2.42 -6.51 8.25
C THR A 160 2.10 -6.23 6.78
N PRO A 161 1.09 -5.39 6.48
CA PRO A 161 0.82 -4.95 5.12
C PRO A 161 1.99 -4.16 4.54
N LEU A 162 2.38 -4.49 3.32
CA LEU A 162 3.43 -3.80 2.58
C LEU A 162 2.92 -3.37 1.21
N PHE A 163 3.43 -2.23 0.77
CA PHE A 163 3.17 -1.63 -0.52
C PHE A 163 4.49 -1.38 -1.24
N LEU A 164 4.45 -1.41 -2.57
CA LEU A 164 5.54 -0.91 -3.41
C LEU A 164 4.97 -0.06 -4.55
N ILE A 165 5.76 0.87 -5.01
CA ILE A 165 5.47 1.70 -6.18
C ILE A 165 6.49 1.30 -7.24
N GLY A 166 6.02 0.63 -8.28
CA GLY A 166 6.83 0.27 -9.44
C GLY A 166 6.70 1.29 -10.55
N ILE A 167 7.65 1.27 -11.47
CA ILE A 167 7.68 2.17 -12.63
C ILE A 167 7.89 1.33 -13.88
N LYS A 168 7.04 1.53 -14.89
CA LYS A 168 7.18 0.91 -16.21
C LYS A 168 7.11 1.96 -17.31
N GLN A 169 7.62 1.61 -18.48
CA GLN A 169 7.49 2.48 -19.65
C GLN A 169 6.05 2.46 -20.15
N GLY A 170 5.41 3.62 -20.17
CA GLY A 170 4.10 3.85 -20.77
C GLY A 170 4.22 4.47 -22.14
N VAL A 171 3.08 4.71 -22.81
CA VAL A 171 3.01 5.30 -24.15
C VAL A 171 3.52 6.74 -24.16
N SER A 172 3.23 7.51 -23.10
CA SER A 172 3.57 8.93 -22.99
C SER A 172 4.68 9.23 -21.96
N GLY A 173 5.42 8.20 -21.51
CA GLY A 173 6.47 8.33 -20.50
C GLY A 173 6.34 7.34 -19.36
N PRO A 174 7.04 7.56 -18.23
CA PRO A 174 6.99 6.68 -17.08
C PRO A 174 5.57 6.54 -16.53
N LEU A 175 5.12 5.30 -16.35
CA LEU A 175 3.84 4.96 -15.73
C LEU A 175 4.09 4.29 -14.38
N TYR A 176 3.62 4.94 -13.32
CA TYR A 176 3.67 4.39 -11.97
C TYR A 176 2.53 3.39 -11.76
N PHE A 177 2.82 2.33 -11.04
CA PHE A 177 1.81 1.37 -10.58
C PHE A 177 2.09 0.99 -9.13
N MET A 178 1.08 0.46 -8.45
CA MET A 178 1.22 -0.05 -7.08
C MET A 178 0.97 -1.55 -7.04
N ASN A 179 1.73 -2.24 -6.19
CA ASN A 179 1.42 -3.58 -5.74
C ASN A 179 1.38 -3.59 -4.21
N SER A 180 0.63 -4.52 -3.63
CA SER A 180 0.51 -4.68 -2.19
C SER A 180 0.51 -6.16 -1.80
N GLY A 181 1.02 -6.43 -0.62
CA GLY A 181 1.07 -7.76 -0.03
C GLY A 181 1.31 -7.67 1.46
N ILE A 182 1.86 -8.73 2.02
CA ILE A 182 2.21 -8.82 3.43
C ILE A 182 3.63 -9.35 3.59
N VAL A 183 4.22 -9.08 4.74
CA VAL A 183 5.40 -9.80 5.21
C VAL A 183 5.02 -11.25 5.43
N LYS A 184 5.60 -12.15 4.64
CA LYS A 184 5.36 -13.60 4.70
C LYS A 184 6.28 -14.28 5.71
N SER A 185 7.57 -13.92 5.69
CA SER A 185 8.60 -14.42 6.60
C SER A 185 9.71 -13.40 6.78
N ILE A 186 10.46 -13.55 7.85
CA ILE A 186 11.62 -12.71 8.18
C ILE A 186 12.75 -13.65 8.56
N ASP A 187 13.90 -13.50 7.87
CA ASP A 187 15.14 -14.23 8.17
C ASP A 187 16.30 -13.24 8.28
N GLY A 188 16.67 -12.93 9.52
CA GLY A 188 17.68 -11.90 9.80
C GLY A 188 17.30 -10.55 9.17
N PRO A 189 18.11 -10.01 8.24
CA PRO A 189 17.82 -8.76 7.55
C PRO A 189 16.84 -8.92 6.37
N LEU A 190 16.48 -10.15 6.00
CA LEU A 190 15.63 -10.42 4.85
C LEU A 190 14.15 -10.41 5.24
N ILE A 191 13.35 -9.69 4.46
CA ILE A 191 11.89 -9.68 4.51
C ILE A 191 11.38 -10.36 3.26
N GLU A 192 10.73 -11.52 3.38
CA GLU A 192 10.02 -12.14 2.26
C GLU A 192 8.58 -11.66 2.22
N THR A 193 8.07 -11.48 0.99
CA THR A 193 6.67 -11.06 0.79
C THR A 193 5.91 -12.09 -0.05
N ASN A 194 4.59 -11.92 -0.14
CA ASN A 194 3.74 -12.69 -1.05
C ASN A 194 3.51 -11.97 -2.39
N MET A 195 4.15 -10.80 -2.61
CA MET A 195 4.05 -10.06 -3.87
C MET A 195 4.88 -10.75 -4.97
N LYS A 196 4.41 -10.61 -6.21
CA LYS A 196 5.17 -11.03 -7.41
C LYS A 196 5.27 -9.87 -8.38
N GLU A 197 6.48 -9.65 -8.92
CA GLU A 197 6.75 -8.58 -9.89
C GLU A 197 7.93 -8.95 -10.81
N ASP A 198 8.04 -8.18 -11.89
CA ASP A 198 9.22 -8.21 -12.76
C ASP A 198 10.38 -7.45 -12.07
N PRO A 199 11.58 -8.05 -11.98
CA PRO A 199 12.76 -7.41 -11.39
C PRO A 199 13.06 -6.03 -11.98
N SER A 200 12.88 -5.86 -13.30
CA SER A 200 13.17 -4.60 -13.99
C SER A 200 12.26 -3.44 -13.60
N LEU A 201 11.11 -3.73 -12.95
CA LEU A 201 10.09 -2.74 -12.61
C LEU A 201 10.15 -2.29 -11.14
N VAL A 202 10.76 -3.10 -10.27
CA VAL A 202 10.66 -2.87 -8.81
C VAL A 202 11.97 -3.05 -8.04
N THR A 203 13.03 -3.58 -8.64
CA THR A 203 14.29 -3.75 -7.91
C THR A 203 14.91 -2.39 -7.56
N GLY A 204 15.10 -2.16 -6.25
CA GLY A 204 15.64 -0.91 -5.73
C GLY A 204 14.59 0.11 -5.26
N VAL A 205 13.30 -0.13 -5.47
CA VAL A 205 12.23 0.70 -4.88
C VAL A 205 12.05 0.40 -3.38
N PRO A 206 11.48 1.31 -2.60
CA PRO A 206 11.18 1.05 -1.20
C PRO A 206 10.01 0.07 -1.04
N LEU A 207 10.10 -0.84 -0.06
CA LEU A 207 8.96 -1.52 0.52
C LEU A 207 8.39 -0.61 1.62
N LEU A 208 7.12 -0.26 1.52
CA LEU A 208 6.46 0.74 2.34
C LEU A 208 5.40 0.09 3.24
N ASP A 209 5.30 0.53 4.48
CA ASP A 209 4.21 0.14 5.37
C ASP A 209 2.91 0.93 5.07
N SER A 210 1.88 0.72 5.86
CA SER A 210 0.59 1.42 5.71
C SER A 210 0.65 2.94 6.00
N ASN A 211 1.71 3.43 6.63
CA ASN A 211 1.96 4.86 6.86
C ASN A 211 2.82 5.47 5.74
N GLY A 212 3.30 4.64 4.82
CA GLY A 212 4.25 5.01 3.79
C GLY A 212 5.68 5.19 4.33
N ASP A 213 6.02 4.53 5.43
CA ASP A 213 7.40 4.49 5.94
C ASP A 213 8.13 3.27 5.38
N VAL A 214 9.42 3.43 5.12
CA VAL A 214 10.25 2.39 4.49
C VAL A 214 10.50 1.26 5.45
N ALA A 215 9.98 0.08 5.14
CA ALA A 215 10.24 -1.18 5.84
C ALA A 215 11.48 -1.92 5.27
N GLY A 216 11.86 -1.62 4.02
CA GLY A 216 13.01 -2.22 3.37
C GLY A 216 13.23 -1.74 1.94
N ILE A 217 14.28 -2.25 1.27
CA ILE A 217 14.54 -2.04 -0.16
C ILE A 217 14.24 -3.32 -0.94
N ALA A 218 13.44 -3.20 -1.99
CA ALA A 218 12.94 -4.32 -2.78
C ALA A 218 13.99 -4.96 -3.68
N SER A 219 13.89 -6.26 -3.82
CA SER A 219 14.50 -7.09 -4.86
C SER A 219 13.50 -8.18 -5.27
N VAL A 220 13.80 -8.88 -6.36
CA VAL A 220 12.97 -9.99 -6.85
C VAL A 220 13.83 -11.24 -7.03
N ASN A 221 13.35 -12.37 -6.55
CA ASN A 221 14.05 -13.65 -6.71
C ASN A 221 13.73 -14.30 -8.07
N SER A 222 14.41 -15.39 -8.39
CA SER A 222 14.25 -16.12 -9.67
C SER A 222 12.84 -16.69 -9.90
N ALA A 223 12.02 -16.83 -8.85
CA ALA A 223 10.62 -17.26 -8.93
C ALA A 223 9.64 -16.08 -9.08
N GLY A 224 10.15 -14.83 -9.18
CA GLY A 224 9.38 -13.62 -9.33
C GLY A 224 8.80 -13.05 -8.02
N TYR A 225 9.18 -13.62 -6.86
CA TYR A 225 8.71 -13.08 -5.59
C TYR A 225 9.57 -11.91 -5.13
N VAL A 226 8.88 -10.87 -4.67
CA VAL A 226 9.51 -9.69 -4.07
C VAL A 226 9.98 -10.05 -2.66
N PHE A 227 11.22 -9.70 -2.36
CA PHE A 227 11.80 -9.71 -1.04
C PHE A 227 12.54 -8.40 -0.78
N GLY A 228 12.93 -8.11 0.44
CA GLY A 228 13.66 -6.89 0.75
C GLY A 228 14.73 -7.06 1.81
N ILE A 229 15.67 -6.12 1.83
CA ILE A 229 16.57 -5.89 2.98
C ILE A 229 15.87 -4.91 3.91
N SER A 230 15.77 -5.26 5.18
CA SER A 230 14.99 -4.52 6.20
C SER A 230 15.52 -3.11 6.45
N ALA A 231 14.64 -2.23 6.91
CA ALA A 231 14.98 -0.86 7.31
C ALA A 231 16.08 -0.80 8.37
N ASP A 232 16.09 -1.72 9.34
CA ASP A 232 17.14 -1.81 10.36
C ASP A 232 18.51 -2.04 9.76
N ALA A 233 18.63 -3.00 8.83
CA ALA A 233 19.89 -3.29 8.15
C ALA A 233 20.33 -2.11 7.26
N ILE A 234 19.36 -1.44 6.61
CA ILE A 234 19.62 -0.21 5.84
C ILE A 234 20.14 0.90 6.74
N MET A 235 19.49 1.16 7.86
CA MET A 235 19.90 2.21 8.79
C MET A 235 21.28 1.94 9.42
N GLN A 236 21.60 0.68 9.71
CA GLN A 236 22.95 0.28 10.14
C GLN A 236 23.99 0.51 9.05
N PHE A 237 23.62 0.25 7.79
CA PHE A 237 24.50 0.47 6.65
C PHE A 237 24.74 1.96 6.37
N ILE A 238 23.75 2.83 6.52
CA ILE A 238 23.87 4.27 6.23
C ILE A 238 24.75 4.99 7.29
N ARG A 239 24.68 4.56 8.54
CA ARG A 239 25.52 5.09 9.64
C ARG A 239 26.99 4.72 9.41
#